data_8a44cc5017f1070fd4a589fd04488185
#
_entry.id   8a44cc5017f1070fd4a589fd04488185
#
_cell.length_a   1.000
_cell.length_b   1.000
_cell.length_c   1.000
_cell.angle_alpha   90.00
_cell.angle_beta   90.00
_cell.angle_gamma   90.00
#
_symmetry.space_group_name_H-M   'P 1'
#
loop_
_entity.id
_entity.type
_entity.pdbx_description
1 polymer ?
#
loop_
_entity_poly.entity_id
_entity_poly.type
_entity_poly.pdbx_seq_one_letter_code
_entity_poly.pdbx_strand_id
1 'polypeptide(L)'
;MSSNAIKTGKGAPRATVQAAEIVREYGPFAGADKIAGVTHDGHRVWAATGTRLVAFDPDSGETTRALDRVCDAGTAFDGTHLYQIAEQRIDKIDPVTGDVLASIPAPGHGFDSGLTWAEGSLWVGQYRDRKIHQIDPDTGAVIRTIESNRFVTGVTWVDGELWHATWEGDASEIRRIDPQSGTVIERLEMPIGIGISGLESDGADLFYCGGGSSGKVRAVRRPRHDN
;
A
#
# COMPACT_ATOMS: atom_id res chain seq x y z
N MET A 1 23.56 -52.46 11.20
CA MET A 1 24.11 -51.23 10.60
C MET A 1 22.97 -50.46 9.94
N SER A 2 22.40 -49.49 10.65
CA SER A 2 21.24 -48.72 10.19
C SER A 2 21.77 -47.45 9.55
N SER A 3 21.53 -47.30 8.25
CA SER A 3 21.87 -46.11 7.48
C SER A 3 20.81 -45.02 7.74
N ASN A 4 21.19 -43.95 8.46
CA ASN A 4 20.39 -42.75 8.60
C ASN A 4 20.48 -41.94 7.31
N ALA A 5 19.42 -41.95 6.51
CA ALA A 5 19.27 -41.07 5.38
C ALA A 5 18.94 -39.65 5.87
N ILE A 6 19.91 -38.75 5.70
CA ILE A 6 19.72 -37.31 5.94
C ILE A 6 18.74 -36.81 4.87
N LYS A 7 17.51 -36.45 5.29
CA LYS A 7 16.56 -35.71 4.46
C LYS A 7 17.12 -34.29 4.24
N THR A 8 17.68 -34.03 3.09
CA THR A 8 17.98 -32.68 2.62
C THR A 8 16.66 -31.92 2.46
N GLY A 9 16.39 -31.04 3.39
CA GLY A 9 15.23 -30.12 3.27
C GLY A 9 15.38 -29.29 1.99
N LYS A 10 14.38 -29.32 1.11
CA LYS A 10 14.25 -28.38 -0.01
C LYS A 10 14.19 -26.98 0.59
N GLY A 11 15.25 -26.16 0.36
CA GLY A 11 15.22 -24.76 0.72
C GLY A 11 14.00 -24.09 0.09
N ALA A 12 13.41 -23.12 0.82
CA ALA A 12 12.31 -22.32 0.29
C ALA A 12 12.72 -21.71 -1.06
N PRO A 13 11.83 -21.65 -2.06
CA PRO A 13 12.14 -21.05 -3.35
C PRO A 13 12.62 -19.60 -3.13
N ARG A 14 13.71 -19.22 -3.81
CA ARG A 14 14.19 -17.85 -3.74
C ARG A 14 13.19 -16.94 -4.46
N ALA A 15 12.88 -15.78 -3.85
CA ALA A 15 12.05 -14.77 -4.48
C ALA A 15 12.66 -14.34 -5.82
N THR A 16 11.82 -14.14 -6.83
CA THR A 16 12.20 -13.49 -8.08
C THR A 16 12.51 -12.02 -7.80
N VAL A 17 13.56 -11.48 -8.44
CA VAL A 17 13.98 -10.09 -8.27
C VAL A 17 14.06 -9.41 -9.63
N GLN A 18 13.42 -8.25 -9.74
CA GLN A 18 13.42 -7.43 -10.95
C GLN A 18 13.63 -5.96 -10.57
N ALA A 19 14.18 -5.16 -11.50
CA ALA A 19 14.19 -3.71 -11.36
C ALA A 19 12.76 -3.17 -11.60
N ALA A 20 12.32 -2.25 -10.75
CA ALA A 20 11.04 -1.55 -10.93
C ALA A 20 11.12 -0.60 -12.13
N GLU A 21 10.15 -0.67 -13.04
CA GLU A 21 10.01 0.26 -14.17
C GLU A 21 9.04 1.39 -13.79
N ILE A 22 9.57 2.58 -13.53
CA ILE A 22 8.77 3.80 -13.35
C ILE A 22 8.36 4.30 -14.72
N VAL A 23 7.07 4.25 -15.03
CA VAL A 23 6.54 4.65 -16.35
C VAL A 23 6.09 6.11 -16.36
N ARG A 24 5.74 6.67 -15.19
CA ARG A 24 5.30 8.06 -15.06
C ARG A 24 5.46 8.59 -13.63
N GLU A 25 5.65 9.91 -13.52
CA GLU A 25 5.60 10.64 -12.26
C GLU A 25 4.53 11.73 -12.32
N TYR A 26 3.84 11.97 -11.19
CA TYR A 26 2.81 12.98 -11.00
C TYR A 26 3.20 13.89 -9.83
N GLY A 27 2.81 15.16 -9.91
CA GLY A 27 3.14 16.13 -8.88
C GLY A 27 4.51 16.81 -9.12
N PRO A 28 5.09 17.52 -8.11
CA PRO A 28 4.50 17.67 -6.77
C PRO A 28 3.16 18.41 -6.81
N PHE A 29 2.23 18.02 -5.93
CA PHE A 29 0.91 18.62 -5.87
C PHE A 29 0.94 19.91 -5.07
N ALA A 30 0.16 20.92 -5.50
CA ALA A 30 0.12 22.22 -4.85
C ALA A 30 -0.29 22.12 -3.36
N GLY A 31 0.56 22.65 -2.48
CA GLY A 31 0.36 22.62 -1.04
C GLY A 31 0.59 21.24 -0.38
N ALA A 32 1.23 20.30 -1.09
CA ALA A 32 1.59 19.00 -0.56
C ALA A 32 3.09 18.96 -0.21
N ASP A 33 3.40 18.81 1.06
CA ASP A 33 4.78 18.64 1.53
C ASP A 33 5.24 17.17 1.48
N LYS A 34 4.29 16.24 1.37
CA LYS A 34 4.53 14.80 1.33
C LYS A 34 3.37 14.06 0.67
N ILE A 35 3.63 12.84 0.24
CA ILE A 35 2.59 11.85 -0.05
C ILE A 35 2.71 10.74 1.01
N ALA A 36 1.65 10.52 1.78
CA ALA A 36 1.63 9.56 2.88
C ALA A 36 0.91 8.25 2.53
N GLY A 37 -0.02 8.30 1.57
CA GLY A 37 -0.79 7.15 1.10
C GLY A 37 -1.32 7.42 -0.30
N VAL A 38 -1.70 6.37 -1.00
CA VAL A 38 -2.33 6.43 -2.32
C VAL A 38 -3.40 5.35 -2.43
N THR A 39 -4.47 5.63 -3.20
CA THR A 39 -5.45 4.62 -3.63
C THR A 39 -5.98 4.96 -5.02
N HIS A 40 -6.68 4.02 -5.66
CA HIS A 40 -7.28 4.17 -6.98
C HIS A 40 -8.77 3.86 -6.91
N ASP A 41 -9.62 4.76 -7.42
CA ASP A 41 -11.09 4.62 -7.34
C ASP A 41 -11.74 4.02 -8.61
N GLY A 42 -10.91 3.42 -9.48
CA GLY A 42 -11.32 2.91 -10.78
C GLY A 42 -11.16 3.94 -11.91
N HIS A 43 -11.00 5.23 -11.57
CA HIS A 43 -10.86 6.32 -12.53
C HIS A 43 -9.76 7.31 -12.16
N ARG A 44 -9.58 7.57 -10.88
CA ARG A 44 -8.65 8.58 -10.35
C ARG A 44 -7.73 7.96 -9.32
N VAL A 45 -6.55 8.53 -9.23
CA VAL A 45 -5.64 8.25 -8.12
C VAL A 45 -5.86 9.29 -7.03
N TRP A 46 -6.07 8.83 -5.82
CA TRP A 46 -6.14 9.65 -4.62
C TRP A 46 -4.82 9.61 -3.87
N ALA A 47 -4.30 10.77 -3.52
CA ALA A 47 -3.05 10.93 -2.78
C ALA A 47 -3.30 11.64 -1.45
N ALA A 48 -2.86 11.03 -0.36
CA ALA A 48 -2.90 11.60 0.97
C ALA A 48 -1.68 12.50 1.19
N THR A 49 -1.90 13.80 1.36
CA THR A 49 -0.81 14.81 1.44
C THR A 49 -0.54 15.29 2.87
N GLY A 50 -1.13 14.63 3.86
CA GLY A 50 -1.05 15.01 5.28
C GLY A 50 -2.28 15.77 5.75
N THR A 51 -2.70 16.80 5.03
CA THR A 51 -3.83 17.66 5.37
C THR A 51 -4.94 17.65 4.33
N ARG A 52 -4.71 17.03 3.16
CA ARG A 52 -5.66 16.96 2.06
C ARG A 52 -5.56 15.63 1.34
N LEU A 53 -6.73 15.07 0.98
CA LEU A 53 -6.82 14.02 -0.03
C LEU A 53 -6.98 14.69 -1.39
N VAL A 54 -6.03 14.48 -2.29
CA VAL A 54 -6.02 15.05 -3.64
C VAL A 54 -6.27 13.94 -4.65
N ALA A 55 -7.32 14.08 -5.46
CA ALA A 55 -7.58 13.19 -6.59
C ALA A 55 -7.05 13.79 -7.88
N PHE A 56 -6.38 12.99 -8.68
CA PHE A 56 -5.93 13.40 -10.01
C PHE A 56 -6.27 12.34 -11.05
N ASP A 57 -6.42 12.78 -12.27
CA ASP A 57 -6.60 11.94 -13.43
C ASP A 57 -5.24 11.35 -13.85
N PRO A 58 -5.10 10.01 -13.93
CA PRO A 58 -3.81 9.39 -14.25
C PRO A 58 -3.38 9.60 -15.72
N ASP A 59 -4.30 9.91 -16.64
CA ASP A 59 -3.97 10.15 -18.04
C ASP A 59 -3.43 11.55 -18.26
N SER A 60 -4.06 12.56 -17.68
CA SER A 60 -3.63 13.96 -17.81
C SER A 60 -2.62 14.38 -16.73
N GLY A 61 -2.73 13.83 -15.52
CA GLY A 61 -2.03 14.26 -14.31
C GLY A 61 -2.69 15.46 -13.62
N GLU A 62 -3.83 15.94 -14.14
CA GLU A 62 -4.54 17.10 -13.60
C GLU A 62 -5.26 16.76 -12.31
N THR A 63 -5.17 17.64 -11.31
CA THR A 63 -5.97 17.54 -10.09
C THR A 63 -7.43 17.80 -10.42
N THR A 64 -8.28 16.80 -10.14
CA THR A 64 -9.72 16.87 -10.39
C THR A 64 -10.52 17.18 -9.14
N ARG A 65 -9.97 16.90 -7.97
CA ARG A 65 -10.63 17.08 -6.67
C ARG A 65 -9.65 17.21 -5.53
N ALA A 66 -10.07 17.87 -4.46
CA ALA A 66 -9.37 17.87 -3.18
C ALA A 66 -10.38 17.90 -2.03
N LEU A 67 -10.10 17.15 -0.97
CA LEU A 67 -10.87 17.12 0.28
C LEU A 67 -9.95 17.55 1.41
N ASP A 68 -10.30 18.61 2.13
CA ASP A 68 -9.52 19.10 3.28
C ASP A 68 -9.76 18.17 4.48
N ARG A 69 -8.78 17.29 4.75
CA ARG A 69 -8.85 16.27 5.80
C ARG A 69 -7.45 15.85 6.25
N VAL A 70 -7.35 15.53 7.54
CA VAL A 70 -6.16 14.84 8.05
C VAL A 70 -6.04 13.49 7.36
N CYS A 71 -4.89 13.25 6.74
CA CYS A 71 -4.60 12.07 5.93
C CYS A 71 -3.09 11.79 5.97
N ASP A 72 -2.62 11.30 7.10
CA ASP A 72 -1.20 11.21 7.43
C ASP A 72 -0.58 9.83 7.16
N ALA A 73 -1.37 8.86 6.72
CA ALA A 73 -0.93 7.53 6.32
C ALA A 73 -1.77 6.94 5.17
N GLY A 74 -1.93 5.63 5.12
CA GLY A 74 -2.56 4.89 4.03
C GLY A 74 -3.99 5.27 3.72
N THR A 75 -4.37 5.12 2.46
CA THR A 75 -5.71 5.35 1.91
C THR A 75 -6.15 4.10 1.16
N ALA A 76 -7.44 3.76 1.20
CA ALA A 76 -8.05 2.66 0.44
C ALA A 76 -9.41 3.06 -0.15
N PHE A 77 -9.92 2.26 -1.08
CA PHE A 77 -11.23 2.42 -1.69
C PHE A 77 -11.95 1.08 -1.78
N ASP A 78 -13.22 1.01 -1.31
CA ASP A 78 -14.02 -0.24 -1.28
C ASP A 78 -14.93 -0.43 -2.52
N GLY A 79 -14.77 0.43 -3.53
CA GLY A 79 -15.65 0.50 -4.68
C GLY A 79 -16.74 1.58 -4.54
N THR A 80 -16.92 2.16 -3.34
CA THR A 80 -17.92 3.19 -3.04
C THR A 80 -17.36 4.30 -2.15
N HIS A 81 -16.60 3.94 -1.13
CA HIS A 81 -16.10 4.86 -0.10
C HIS A 81 -14.58 4.83 -0.01
N LEU A 82 -14.02 5.97 0.35
CA LEU A 82 -12.63 6.04 0.75
C LEU A 82 -12.48 5.64 2.23
N TYR A 83 -11.37 4.99 2.55
CA TYR A 83 -10.91 4.76 3.91
C TYR A 83 -9.57 5.47 4.08
N GLN A 84 -9.42 6.23 5.15
CA GLN A 84 -8.23 7.02 5.40
C GLN A 84 -7.72 6.81 6.82
N ILE A 85 -6.47 6.41 6.96
CA ILE A 85 -5.80 6.44 8.25
C ILE A 85 -5.52 7.90 8.62
N ALA A 86 -6.06 8.32 9.75
CA ALA A 86 -5.90 9.65 10.32
C ALA A 86 -5.59 9.53 11.81
N GLU A 87 -4.37 9.89 12.23
CA GLU A 87 -3.92 9.75 13.61
C GLU A 87 -3.95 8.28 14.09
N GLN A 88 -4.92 7.90 14.92
CA GLN A 88 -5.08 6.56 15.49
C GLN A 88 -6.39 5.87 15.07
N ARG A 89 -7.00 6.34 14.00
CA ARG A 89 -8.27 5.81 13.48
C ARG A 89 -8.24 5.65 11.97
N ILE A 90 -9.20 4.92 11.46
CA ILE A 90 -9.49 4.81 10.03
C ILE A 90 -10.88 5.40 9.83
N ASP A 91 -10.95 6.47 9.07
CA ASP A 91 -12.20 7.15 8.71
C ASP A 91 -12.73 6.58 7.40
N LYS A 92 -14.02 6.19 7.37
CA LYS A 92 -14.78 5.89 6.16
C LYS A 92 -15.37 7.19 5.64
N ILE A 93 -15.07 7.55 4.40
CA ILE A 93 -15.34 8.87 3.83
C ILE A 93 -16.16 8.74 2.55
N ASP A 94 -17.19 9.56 2.41
CA ASP A 94 -17.89 9.76 1.13
C ASP A 94 -16.96 10.52 0.16
N PRO A 95 -16.56 9.94 -0.98
CA PRO A 95 -15.65 10.59 -1.91
C PRO A 95 -16.27 11.80 -2.63
N VAL A 96 -17.61 11.95 -2.58
CA VAL A 96 -18.33 13.04 -3.23
C VAL A 96 -18.50 14.23 -2.29
N THR A 97 -18.92 14.02 -1.05
CA THR A 97 -19.12 15.13 -0.08
C THR A 97 -17.88 15.41 0.75
N GLY A 98 -17.03 14.39 0.95
CA GLY A 98 -15.93 14.43 1.88
C GLY A 98 -16.35 14.16 3.33
N ASP A 99 -17.60 13.83 3.61
CA ASP A 99 -18.08 13.58 4.97
C ASP A 99 -17.52 12.26 5.53
N VAL A 100 -17.21 12.26 6.83
CA VAL A 100 -16.89 11.03 7.55
C VAL A 100 -18.19 10.33 7.91
N LEU A 101 -18.39 9.14 7.38
CA LEU A 101 -19.57 8.32 7.59
C LEU A 101 -19.43 7.42 8.83
N ALA A 102 -18.22 6.96 9.10
CA ALA A 102 -17.87 6.12 10.23
C ALA A 102 -16.38 6.23 10.55
N SER A 103 -15.99 5.85 11.75
CA SER A 103 -14.59 5.76 12.18
C SER A 103 -14.39 4.51 13.03
N ILE A 104 -13.29 3.80 12.78
CA ILE A 104 -12.85 2.65 13.57
C ILE A 104 -11.45 2.88 14.13
N PRO A 105 -11.04 2.23 15.22
CA PRO A 105 -9.66 2.32 15.70
C PRO A 105 -8.69 1.70 14.71
N ALA A 106 -7.55 2.37 14.48
CA ALA A 106 -6.45 1.81 13.71
C ALA A 106 -5.59 0.89 14.61
N PRO A 107 -5.13 -0.28 14.12
CA PRO A 107 -4.51 -1.31 14.97
C PRO A 107 -3.13 -0.92 15.51
N GLY A 108 -2.42 0.00 14.87
CA GLY A 108 -1.04 0.37 15.18
C GLY A 108 -0.87 1.57 16.09
N HIS A 109 -1.95 2.10 16.67
CA HIS A 109 -1.89 3.22 17.62
C HIS A 109 -1.07 4.44 17.14
N GLY A 110 -1.19 4.78 15.83
CA GLY A 110 -0.46 5.87 15.20
C GLY A 110 0.83 5.47 14.47
N PHE A 111 1.13 4.18 14.37
CA PHE A 111 2.25 3.64 13.60
C PHE A 111 1.81 2.88 12.33
N ASP A 112 0.54 3.01 11.98
CA ASP A 112 -0.01 2.47 10.72
C ASP A 112 0.52 3.25 9.52
N SER A 113 0.71 2.57 8.39
CA SER A 113 1.36 3.14 7.21
C SER A 113 0.56 2.92 5.94
N GLY A 114 0.42 1.68 5.49
CA GLY A 114 -0.32 1.31 4.28
C GLY A 114 -1.76 0.92 4.59
N LEU A 115 -2.66 1.08 3.61
CA LEU A 115 -4.05 0.65 3.71
C LEU A 115 -4.53 0.20 2.33
N THR A 116 -5.22 -0.94 2.27
CA THR A 116 -5.95 -1.36 1.08
C THR A 116 -7.23 -2.10 1.46
N TRP A 117 -8.18 -2.14 0.53
CA TRP A 117 -9.42 -2.89 0.65
C TRP A 117 -9.33 -4.17 -0.18
N ALA A 118 -9.58 -5.31 0.43
CA ALA A 118 -9.66 -6.58 -0.28
C ALA A 118 -10.53 -7.60 0.47
N GLU A 119 -11.27 -8.42 -0.26
CA GLU A 119 -12.04 -9.55 0.27
C GLU A 119 -12.97 -9.16 1.43
N GLY A 120 -13.60 -7.98 1.35
CA GLY A 120 -14.50 -7.48 2.38
C GLY A 120 -13.81 -7.04 3.68
N SER A 121 -12.51 -6.83 3.64
CA SER A 121 -11.69 -6.46 4.81
C SER A 121 -10.75 -5.30 4.47
N LEU A 122 -10.28 -4.61 5.49
CA LEU A 122 -9.15 -3.68 5.38
C LEU A 122 -7.84 -4.41 5.73
N TRP A 123 -6.79 -4.10 4.96
CA TRP A 123 -5.44 -4.58 5.21
C TRP A 123 -4.56 -3.39 5.56
N VAL A 124 -3.99 -3.41 6.75
CA VAL A 124 -3.25 -2.29 7.35
C VAL A 124 -1.80 -2.66 7.54
N GLY A 125 -0.91 -1.92 6.88
CA GLY A 125 0.52 -2.04 7.10
C GLY A 125 0.98 -1.26 8.33
N GLN A 126 1.90 -1.83 9.11
CA GLN A 126 2.58 -1.16 10.22
C GLN A 126 4.05 -1.00 9.92
N TYR A 127 4.51 0.26 9.95
CA TYR A 127 5.89 0.59 9.57
C TYR A 127 6.92 -0.06 10.50
N ARG A 128 6.93 0.33 11.78
CA ARG A 128 7.97 -0.10 12.72
C ARG A 128 7.85 -1.55 13.15
N ASP A 129 6.61 -2.01 13.32
CA ASP A 129 6.33 -3.36 13.79
C ASP A 129 6.47 -4.41 12.69
N ARG A 130 6.63 -3.95 11.42
CA ARG A 130 6.85 -4.84 10.27
C ARG A 130 5.74 -5.86 10.11
N LYS A 131 4.48 -5.40 10.22
CA LYS A 131 3.30 -6.24 10.18
C LYS A 131 2.31 -5.75 9.15
N ILE A 132 1.47 -6.66 8.70
CA ILE A 132 0.28 -6.36 7.93
C ILE A 132 -0.88 -7.04 8.65
N HIS A 133 -1.88 -6.25 9.07
CA HIS A 133 -3.08 -6.74 9.71
C HIS A 133 -4.24 -6.77 8.73
N GLN A 134 -4.96 -7.89 8.65
CA GLN A 134 -6.30 -7.92 8.11
C GLN A 134 -7.25 -7.58 9.25
N ILE A 135 -8.10 -6.59 9.07
CA ILE A 135 -9.02 -6.12 10.09
C ILE A 135 -10.47 -6.10 9.57
N ASP A 136 -11.38 -6.25 10.49
CA ASP A 136 -12.81 -6.07 10.24
C ASP A 136 -13.10 -4.57 9.99
N PRO A 137 -13.76 -4.21 8.89
CA PRO A 137 -13.94 -2.81 8.49
C PRO A 137 -15.01 -2.05 9.31
N ASP A 138 -15.83 -2.76 10.09
CA ASP A 138 -16.88 -2.15 10.92
C ASP A 138 -16.44 -1.94 12.36
N THR A 139 -15.52 -2.77 12.85
CA THR A 139 -15.09 -2.77 14.25
C THR A 139 -13.62 -2.42 14.47
N GLY A 140 -12.77 -2.56 13.44
CA GLY A 140 -11.32 -2.44 13.57
C GLY A 140 -10.65 -3.65 14.22
N ALA A 141 -11.39 -4.71 14.52
CA ALA A 141 -10.85 -5.92 15.16
C ALA A 141 -9.86 -6.63 14.22
N VAL A 142 -8.69 -6.99 14.75
CA VAL A 142 -7.68 -7.73 13.98
C VAL A 142 -8.15 -9.17 13.79
N ILE A 143 -8.33 -9.57 12.52
CA ILE A 143 -8.70 -10.93 12.10
C ILE A 143 -7.45 -11.80 12.07
N ARG A 144 -6.38 -11.30 11.45
CA ARG A 144 -5.07 -11.98 11.41
C ARG A 144 -3.93 -11.00 11.17
N THR A 145 -2.71 -11.49 11.39
CA THR A 145 -1.47 -10.72 11.22
C THR A 145 -0.49 -11.51 10.37
N ILE A 146 0.15 -10.82 9.43
CA ILE A 146 1.28 -11.31 8.64
C ILE A 146 2.52 -10.52 9.07
N GLU A 147 3.64 -11.21 9.32
CA GLU A 147 4.90 -10.56 9.64
C GLU A 147 5.73 -10.32 8.37
N SER A 148 6.40 -9.19 8.32
CA SER A 148 7.38 -8.83 7.29
C SER A 148 8.76 -8.73 7.93
N ASN A 149 9.80 -9.09 7.17
CA ASN A 149 11.19 -8.88 7.61
C ASN A 149 11.71 -7.46 7.31
N ARG A 150 10.85 -6.57 6.79
CA ARG A 150 11.15 -5.17 6.45
C ARG A 150 10.05 -4.23 6.94
N PHE A 151 10.36 -2.95 7.05
CA PHE A 151 9.36 -1.91 7.33
C PHE A 151 8.30 -1.88 6.22
N VAL A 152 7.03 -1.96 6.59
CA VAL A 152 5.90 -1.91 5.65
C VAL A 152 5.48 -0.47 5.47
N THR A 153 5.45 0.05 4.24
CA THR A 153 5.12 1.44 3.93
C THR A 153 3.86 1.61 3.07
N GLY A 154 3.46 0.58 2.37
CA GLY A 154 2.25 0.53 1.55
C GLY A 154 1.76 -0.90 1.44
N VAL A 155 0.47 -1.09 1.20
CA VAL A 155 -0.15 -2.41 1.00
C VAL A 155 -1.16 -2.28 -0.11
N THR A 156 -1.23 -3.26 -1.01
CA THR A 156 -2.27 -3.38 -2.03
C THR A 156 -2.61 -4.84 -2.30
N TRP A 157 -3.80 -5.06 -2.86
CA TRP A 157 -4.30 -6.37 -3.25
C TRP A 157 -4.81 -6.31 -4.69
N VAL A 158 -4.32 -7.20 -5.53
CA VAL A 158 -4.72 -7.27 -6.93
C VAL A 158 -4.62 -8.71 -7.45
N ASP A 159 -5.61 -9.16 -8.19
CA ASP A 159 -5.69 -10.51 -8.80
C ASP A 159 -5.49 -11.66 -7.80
N GLY A 160 -5.98 -11.50 -6.55
CA GLY A 160 -5.79 -12.50 -5.49
C GLY A 160 -4.40 -12.46 -4.84
N GLU A 161 -3.57 -11.50 -5.20
CA GLU A 161 -2.19 -11.35 -4.72
C GLU A 161 -2.04 -10.21 -3.72
N LEU A 162 -1.36 -10.46 -2.61
CA LEU A 162 -1.00 -9.45 -1.63
C LEU A 162 0.38 -8.88 -1.96
N TRP A 163 0.42 -7.57 -2.13
CA TRP A 163 1.65 -6.82 -2.36
C TRP A 163 1.86 -5.78 -1.26
N HIS A 164 3.09 -5.56 -0.88
CA HIS A 164 3.44 -4.48 0.03
C HIS A 164 4.73 -3.78 -0.38
N ALA A 165 4.81 -2.50 -0.05
CA ALA A 165 6.02 -1.71 -0.24
C ALA A 165 6.87 -1.69 1.03
N THR A 166 8.17 -1.49 0.84
CA THR A 166 9.15 -1.28 1.91
C THR A 166 10.01 -0.06 1.61
N TRP A 167 10.51 0.58 2.66
CA TRP A 167 11.48 1.66 2.53
C TRP A 167 12.42 1.66 3.74
N GLU A 168 13.70 1.36 3.48
CA GLU A 168 14.75 1.34 4.51
C GLU A 168 16.03 2.01 3.97
N GLY A 169 16.42 3.12 4.56
CA GLY A 169 17.53 3.94 4.06
C GLY A 169 17.26 4.46 2.65
N ASP A 170 18.16 4.15 1.72
CA ASP A 170 18.03 4.55 0.31
C ASP A 170 17.35 3.49 -0.56
N ALA A 171 16.94 2.36 0.01
CA ALA A 171 16.37 1.23 -0.71
C ALA A 171 14.87 1.09 -0.46
N SER A 172 14.11 0.91 -1.53
CA SER A 172 12.68 0.59 -1.51
C SER A 172 12.39 -0.57 -2.44
N GLU A 173 11.42 -1.38 -2.08
CA GLU A 173 10.97 -2.51 -2.87
C GLU A 173 9.45 -2.61 -2.85
N ILE A 174 8.85 -3.13 -3.92
CA ILE A 174 7.48 -3.62 -3.95
C ILE A 174 7.58 -5.14 -3.92
N ARG A 175 6.88 -5.79 -3.00
CA ARG A 175 7.00 -7.22 -2.74
C ARG A 175 5.67 -7.92 -2.87
N ARG A 176 5.62 -8.98 -3.67
CA ARG A 176 4.55 -9.97 -3.63
C ARG A 176 4.86 -10.97 -2.53
N ILE A 177 3.89 -11.19 -1.67
CA ILE A 177 4.01 -12.15 -0.58
C ILE A 177 2.88 -13.17 -0.63
N ASP A 178 3.16 -14.35 -0.15
CA ASP A 178 2.13 -15.34 0.16
C ASP A 178 1.26 -14.83 1.32
N PRO A 179 -0.05 -14.65 1.12
CA PRO A 179 -0.89 -14.04 2.14
C PRO A 179 -1.13 -14.94 3.36
N GLN A 180 -0.74 -16.21 3.32
CA GLN A 180 -0.86 -17.14 4.44
C GLN A 180 0.39 -17.16 5.32
N SER A 181 1.57 -17.18 4.68
CA SER A 181 2.86 -17.34 5.38
C SER A 181 3.68 -16.06 5.49
N GLY A 182 3.36 -15.01 4.72
CA GLY A 182 4.21 -13.82 4.58
C GLY A 182 5.50 -14.06 3.80
N THR A 183 5.66 -15.24 3.20
CA THR A 183 6.84 -15.56 2.40
C THR A 183 6.92 -14.65 1.18
N VAL A 184 8.08 -14.01 0.96
CA VAL A 184 8.31 -13.16 -0.22
C VAL A 184 8.49 -14.04 -1.45
N ILE A 185 7.62 -13.84 -2.44
CA ILE A 185 7.59 -14.59 -3.72
C ILE A 185 8.35 -13.80 -4.79
N GLU A 186 8.20 -12.47 -4.81
CA GLU A 186 8.76 -11.61 -5.83
C GLU A 186 9.08 -10.23 -5.26
N ARG A 187 10.07 -9.56 -5.86
CA ARG A 187 10.50 -8.21 -5.50
C ARG A 187 10.73 -7.36 -6.72
N LEU A 188 10.22 -6.14 -6.72
CA LEU A 188 10.57 -5.08 -7.64
C LEU A 188 11.44 -4.07 -6.88
N GLU A 189 12.69 -3.96 -7.26
CA GLU A 189 13.64 -3.04 -6.62
C GLU A 189 13.54 -1.66 -7.26
N MET A 190 13.21 -0.65 -6.47
CA MET A 190 13.16 0.74 -6.93
C MET A 190 14.58 1.27 -7.18
N PRO A 191 14.74 2.26 -8.06
CA PRO A 191 16.00 2.98 -8.17
C PRO A 191 16.44 3.55 -6.82
N ILE A 192 17.74 3.53 -6.55
CA ILE A 192 18.32 4.02 -5.29
C ILE A 192 17.88 5.46 -5.00
N GLY A 193 17.49 5.73 -3.77
CA GLY A 193 17.00 7.05 -3.32
C GLY A 193 15.53 7.32 -3.63
N ILE A 194 14.83 6.41 -4.30
CA ILE A 194 13.38 6.51 -4.53
C ILE A 194 12.63 5.79 -3.41
N GLY A 195 12.05 6.54 -2.49
CA GLY A 195 11.23 6.01 -1.40
C GLY A 195 9.78 5.72 -1.82
N ILE A 196 9.14 4.77 -1.14
CA ILE A 196 7.72 4.44 -1.28
C ILE A 196 7.03 4.61 0.07
N SER A 197 6.02 5.48 0.15
CA SER A 197 5.24 5.76 1.38
C SER A 197 3.79 5.28 1.31
N GLY A 198 3.35 4.78 0.18
CA GLY A 198 2.03 4.21 -0.06
C GLY A 198 2.05 3.40 -1.34
N LEU A 199 1.15 2.45 -1.48
CA LEU A 199 1.09 1.54 -2.63
C LEU A 199 -0.37 1.21 -2.92
N GLU A 200 -0.77 1.34 -4.20
CA GLU A 200 -2.05 0.86 -4.69
C GLU A 200 -1.94 0.39 -6.14
N SER A 201 -2.73 -0.61 -6.52
CA SER A 201 -2.86 -1.06 -7.90
C SER A 201 -4.01 -0.35 -8.60
N ASP A 202 -3.89 -0.14 -9.93
CA ASP A 202 -5.02 0.26 -10.78
C ASP A 202 -5.97 -0.92 -11.13
N GLY A 203 -5.67 -2.11 -10.61
CA GLY A 203 -6.37 -3.33 -10.97
C GLY A 203 -5.96 -3.93 -12.32
N ALA A 204 -4.99 -3.31 -13.01
CA ALA A 204 -4.49 -3.72 -14.33
C ALA A 204 -2.96 -3.82 -14.35
N ASP A 205 -2.27 -2.87 -14.94
CA ASP A 205 -0.84 -2.96 -15.26
C ASP A 205 0.07 -2.09 -14.40
N LEU A 206 -0.50 -1.28 -13.49
CA LEU A 206 0.27 -0.29 -12.76
C LEU A 206 0.08 -0.42 -11.25
N PHE A 207 1.16 -0.15 -10.55
CA PHE A 207 1.17 0.27 -9.15
C PHE A 207 1.37 1.77 -9.07
N TYR A 208 0.55 2.46 -8.28
CA TYR A 208 0.79 3.84 -7.86
C TYR A 208 1.52 3.83 -6.53
N CYS A 209 2.65 4.54 -6.48
CA CYS A 209 3.53 4.60 -5.33
C CYS A 209 3.62 6.03 -4.82
N GLY A 210 3.24 6.28 -3.58
CA GLY A 210 3.49 7.55 -2.91
C GLY A 210 4.98 7.72 -2.63
N GLY A 211 5.51 8.90 -2.88
CA GLY A 211 6.95 9.17 -2.81
C GLY A 211 7.40 9.94 -1.56
N GLY A 212 6.63 9.87 -0.47
CA GLY A 212 6.99 10.54 0.79
C GLY A 212 7.24 12.04 0.60
N SER A 213 8.33 12.55 1.15
CA SER A 213 8.74 13.95 1.10
C SER A 213 9.06 14.49 -0.31
N SER A 214 9.09 13.64 -1.33
CA SER A 214 9.21 14.12 -2.71
C SER A 214 7.95 14.84 -3.20
N GLY A 215 6.80 14.68 -2.52
CA GLY A 215 5.51 15.22 -2.94
C GLY A 215 4.96 14.61 -4.24
N LYS A 216 5.56 13.52 -4.73
CA LYS A 216 5.22 12.89 -6.00
C LYS A 216 4.51 11.55 -5.81
N VAL A 217 3.69 11.18 -6.78
CA VAL A 217 3.20 9.81 -7.00
C VAL A 217 3.89 9.25 -8.25
N ARG A 218 4.28 7.98 -8.20
CA ARG A 218 4.91 7.28 -9.33
C ARG A 218 4.06 6.12 -9.78
N ALA A 219 3.81 6.03 -11.08
CA ALA A 219 3.27 4.82 -11.69
C ALA A 219 4.43 3.88 -12.02
N VAL A 220 4.35 2.67 -11.49
CA VAL A 220 5.34 1.59 -11.65
C VAL A 220 4.66 0.42 -12.35
N ARG A 221 5.32 -0.17 -13.35
CA ARG A 221 4.76 -1.32 -14.06
C ARG A 221 4.61 -2.52 -13.14
N ARG A 222 3.40 -3.08 -13.10
CA ARG A 222 3.09 -4.33 -12.40
C ARG A 222 3.49 -5.52 -13.27
N PRO A 223 4.23 -6.50 -12.75
CA PRO A 223 4.42 -7.77 -13.43
C PRO A 223 3.08 -8.48 -13.63
N ARG A 224 2.87 -9.07 -14.78
CA ARG A 224 1.75 -9.97 -15.02
C ARG A 224 2.19 -11.40 -14.78
N HIS A 225 1.34 -12.17 -14.13
CA HIS A 225 1.51 -13.61 -13.96
C HIS A 225 0.40 -14.31 -14.71
N ASP A 226 0.79 -15.26 -15.57
CA ASP A 226 -0.17 -16.16 -16.20
C ASP A 226 -0.71 -17.10 -15.10
N ASN A 227 -1.99 -17.02 -14.84
CA ASN A 227 -2.71 -17.92 -13.94
C ASN A 227 -3.02 -19.25 -14.61
#